data_9d84e9c591f6f57cb26ffbbdaa641b8f
#
_entry.id   9d84e9c591f6f57cb26ffbbdaa641b8f
#
_cell.length_a   1.000
_cell.length_b   1.000
_cell.length_c   1.000
_cell.angle_alpha   90.00
_cell.angle_beta   90.00
_cell.angle_gamma   90.00
#
_symmetry.space_group_name_H-M   'P 1'
#
loop_
_entity.id
_entity.type
_entity.pdbx_description
1 polymer ?
#
loop_
_entity_poly.entity_id
_entity_poly.type
_entity_poly.pdbx_seq_one_letter_code
_entity_poly.pdbx_strand_id
1 'polypeptide(L)'
;MRIYLRLLVVSLLLFAGNIVYAEAQQEKRVTGTVTSEGEPLPGVSVQLKGASSGTITDMDGKYSIETPATGTLVFRFVGMRTVEQPVNNRSVINVTLESESKELEEVMVVAYATAKKYSFTGAASTMKAGEIEKLQTSSISRVLEGTVSGVQASAASGQPGTDAEIRIRGIGSINASSAPLYVVDGVPFDGSVNSINPDDISSMTVLKDAASAALYGSRGANGVIIITTKQGDQNTKATVKVKASLGGSNRAVRDYDRVSTDQYFELYWEALRNQYAKSADYTPATAATQASKDLVTKLMGGGPNPYGPQYAQPVGTDGKLVAGARPLWNSDWSDAMEQQALRTELNLSVSGGGKANQYFFSAGYLNDKGIALESGYQRFNLRSNITSEMTSWLKGGVNLSFAHSMQNYPVSSDSKTSNVITAGRTMPGFYPIYEMNTDGSYKLDESGDRIYDFGSYRPSGSMANWNLPATLPLDKSERMKDEVSGRTFLEATIIEGLKFKTSFNFDLINYNTLDYTNPKLGPAKENGGGVSRIQLQHPQRIQEKEIIPQKLEIINLFANPKNLCTFATF
;
A
#
# COMPACT_ATOMS: atom_id res chain seq x y z
N MET A 1 -23.15 -49.82 42.39
CA MET A 1 -24.59 -49.43 42.41
C MET A 1 -24.91 -48.36 43.47
N ARG A 2 -24.37 -48.45 44.72
CA ARG A 2 -24.66 -47.44 45.78
C ARG A 2 -24.05 -46.04 45.59
N ILE A 3 -22.97 -45.90 44.83
CA ILE A 3 -22.31 -44.59 44.59
C ILE A 3 -23.04 -43.78 43.51
N TYR A 4 -23.56 -44.45 42.49
CA TYR A 4 -24.35 -43.78 41.42
C TYR A 4 -25.71 -43.28 41.92
N LEU A 5 -26.29 -44.00 42.85
CA LEU A 5 -27.58 -43.60 43.48
C LEU A 5 -27.41 -42.37 44.37
N ARG A 6 -26.24 -42.21 45.06
CA ARG A 6 -25.90 -41.02 45.85
C ARG A 6 -25.63 -39.79 44.99
N LEU A 7 -24.96 -39.99 43.86
CA LEU A 7 -24.70 -38.90 42.89
C LEU A 7 -26.00 -38.44 42.21
N LEU A 8 -26.93 -39.36 41.94
CA LEU A 8 -28.24 -39.01 41.37
C LEU A 8 -29.11 -38.23 42.35
N VAL A 9 -29.09 -38.58 43.64
CA VAL A 9 -29.81 -37.85 44.69
C VAL A 9 -29.22 -36.47 44.96
N VAL A 10 -27.90 -36.32 44.92
CA VAL A 10 -27.22 -35.01 45.05
C VAL A 10 -27.49 -34.13 43.81
N SER A 11 -27.52 -34.71 42.61
CA SER A 11 -27.91 -34.00 41.39
C SER A 11 -29.37 -33.54 41.41
N LEU A 12 -30.25 -34.35 41.94
CA LEU A 12 -31.69 -34.01 42.05
C LEU A 12 -31.95 -32.94 43.10
N LEU A 13 -31.15 -32.92 44.20
CA LEU A 13 -31.24 -31.89 45.25
C LEU A 13 -30.64 -30.55 44.78
N LEU A 14 -29.63 -30.59 43.93
CA LEU A 14 -29.07 -29.36 43.29
C LEU A 14 -30.03 -28.81 42.22
N PHE A 15 -30.86 -29.64 41.59
CA PHE A 15 -31.87 -29.16 40.63
C PHE A 15 -33.12 -28.60 41.32
N ALA A 16 -33.46 -29.08 42.52
CA ALA A 16 -34.61 -28.62 43.31
C ALA A 16 -34.35 -27.26 44.02
N GLY A 17 -33.07 -26.83 44.12
CA GLY A 17 -32.69 -25.58 44.78
C GLY A 17 -32.79 -24.32 43.92
N ASN A 18 -33.11 -24.44 42.61
CA ASN A 18 -33.26 -23.31 41.69
C ASN A 18 -34.73 -23.02 41.32
N ILE A 19 -35.67 -23.20 42.25
CA ILE A 19 -36.96 -22.54 42.08
C ILE A 19 -36.74 -21.08 42.49
N VAL A 20 -36.27 -20.31 41.52
CA VAL A 20 -36.31 -18.84 41.59
C VAL A 20 -37.78 -18.47 41.67
N TYR A 21 -38.19 -17.95 42.82
CA TYR A 21 -39.48 -17.26 42.93
C TYR A 21 -39.45 -16.14 41.90
N ALA A 22 -40.14 -16.30 40.78
CA ALA A 22 -40.50 -15.22 39.90
C ALA A 22 -41.49 -14.37 40.74
N GLU A 23 -40.94 -13.34 41.42
CA GLU A 23 -41.75 -12.24 41.90
C GLU A 23 -42.52 -11.72 40.69
N ALA A 24 -43.83 -11.80 40.72
CA ALA A 24 -44.69 -11.19 39.73
C ALA A 24 -44.40 -9.66 39.78
N GLN A 25 -43.53 -9.19 38.89
CA GLN A 25 -43.23 -7.78 38.81
C GLN A 25 -44.53 -7.05 38.42
N GLN A 26 -45.02 -6.24 39.34
CA GLN A 26 -46.24 -5.47 39.15
C GLN A 26 -46.00 -4.50 37.98
N GLU A 27 -46.63 -4.80 36.84
CA GLU A 27 -46.56 -3.93 35.68
C GLU A 27 -47.18 -2.56 36.02
N LYS A 28 -46.46 -1.51 35.70
CA LYS A 28 -46.88 -0.14 35.94
C LYS A 28 -47.04 0.56 34.60
N ARG A 29 -48.10 1.30 34.45
CA ARG A 29 -48.35 2.13 33.28
C ARG A 29 -47.52 3.39 33.40
N VAL A 30 -46.59 3.56 32.43
CA VAL A 30 -45.72 4.76 32.29
C VAL A 30 -46.18 5.56 31.08
N THR A 31 -46.38 6.85 31.29
CA THR A 31 -46.76 7.79 30.23
C THR A 31 -45.73 8.91 30.13
N GLY A 32 -45.72 9.63 29.03
CA GLY A 32 -44.84 10.82 28.87
C GLY A 32 -44.94 11.38 27.49
N THR A 33 -44.19 12.46 27.26
CA THR A 33 -44.10 13.14 25.98
C THR A 33 -42.65 13.09 25.49
N VAL A 34 -42.47 12.80 24.23
CA VAL A 34 -41.17 12.88 23.56
C VAL A 34 -41.15 14.14 22.70
N THR A 35 -40.10 14.95 22.88
CA THR A 35 -39.91 16.22 22.16
C THR A 35 -38.55 16.21 21.44
N SER A 36 -38.41 17.05 20.43
CA SER A 36 -37.14 17.43 19.82
C SER A 36 -37.15 18.92 19.56
N GLU A 37 -36.11 19.63 19.97
CA GLU A 37 -35.99 21.10 19.86
C GLU A 37 -37.20 21.89 20.42
N GLY A 38 -37.89 21.28 21.39
CA GLY A 38 -39.06 21.86 22.03
C GLY A 38 -40.43 21.52 21.38
N GLU A 39 -40.43 20.89 20.20
CA GLU A 39 -41.63 20.45 19.49
C GLU A 39 -41.94 18.97 19.80
N PRO A 40 -43.25 18.58 19.88
CA PRO A 40 -43.65 17.18 20.02
C PRO A 40 -43.15 16.33 18.86
N LEU A 41 -42.60 15.14 19.16
CA LEU A 41 -42.06 14.22 18.14
C LEU A 41 -42.94 12.97 17.98
N PRO A 42 -43.81 12.89 16.96
CA PRO A 42 -44.64 11.73 16.67
C PRO A 42 -43.83 10.60 16.02
N GLY A 43 -44.26 9.34 16.22
CA GLY A 43 -43.65 8.18 15.59
C GLY A 43 -42.38 7.65 16.26
N VAL A 44 -42.01 8.11 17.43
CA VAL A 44 -40.89 7.60 18.20
C VAL A 44 -41.22 6.22 18.73
N SER A 45 -40.38 5.24 18.47
CA SER A 45 -40.47 3.89 19.04
C SER A 45 -39.99 3.91 20.50
N VAL A 46 -40.87 3.51 21.41
CA VAL A 46 -40.59 3.36 22.85
C VAL A 46 -40.67 1.89 23.22
N GLN A 47 -39.56 1.30 23.60
CA GLN A 47 -39.45 -0.12 23.90
C GLN A 47 -38.86 -0.37 25.27
N LEU A 48 -39.28 -1.44 25.91
CA LEU A 48 -38.62 -1.95 27.13
C LEU A 48 -37.32 -2.65 26.74
N LYS A 49 -36.20 -2.27 27.34
CA LYS A 49 -34.89 -2.87 27.08
C LYS A 49 -34.92 -4.39 27.39
N GLY A 50 -34.59 -5.17 26.37
CA GLY A 50 -34.59 -6.64 26.48
C GLY A 50 -35.94 -7.34 26.27
N ALA A 51 -37.02 -6.62 25.94
CA ALA A 51 -38.31 -7.16 25.59
C ALA A 51 -38.71 -6.75 24.15
N SER A 52 -39.60 -7.52 23.55
CA SER A 52 -40.20 -7.22 22.25
C SER A 52 -41.43 -6.30 22.36
N SER A 53 -41.88 -6.00 23.57
CA SER A 53 -43.02 -5.10 23.81
C SER A 53 -42.61 -3.63 23.66
N GLY A 54 -43.39 -2.86 22.93
CA GLY A 54 -43.13 -1.44 22.68
C GLY A 54 -44.40 -0.71 22.26
N THR A 55 -44.32 0.62 22.22
CA THR A 55 -45.34 1.54 21.70
C THR A 55 -44.73 2.60 20.83
N ILE A 56 -45.54 3.40 20.17
CA ILE A 56 -45.10 4.53 19.33
C ILE A 56 -45.78 5.79 19.84
N THR A 57 -45.08 6.93 19.79
CA THR A 57 -45.67 8.22 20.16
C THR A 57 -46.72 8.67 19.17
N ASP A 58 -47.79 9.27 19.67
CA ASP A 58 -48.90 9.86 18.88
C ASP A 58 -48.51 11.22 18.25
N MET A 59 -49.49 11.90 17.60
CA MET A 59 -49.25 13.18 16.94
C MET A 59 -48.83 14.31 17.88
N ASP A 60 -49.15 14.21 19.18
CA ASP A 60 -48.74 15.14 20.22
C ASP A 60 -47.43 14.67 20.92
N GLY A 61 -46.72 13.67 20.37
CA GLY A 61 -45.51 13.12 20.96
C GLY A 61 -45.74 12.31 22.23
N LYS A 62 -47.00 11.97 22.60
CA LYS A 62 -47.35 11.28 23.83
C LYS A 62 -47.26 9.77 23.63
N TYR A 63 -46.84 9.06 24.67
CA TYR A 63 -46.79 7.60 24.70
C TYR A 63 -47.36 7.02 26.01
N SER A 64 -47.75 5.77 25.97
CA SER A 64 -48.16 5.00 27.14
C SER A 64 -47.70 3.55 26.95
N ILE A 65 -46.94 3.06 27.93
CA ILE A 65 -46.40 1.70 27.92
C ILE A 65 -46.53 1.06 29.31
N GLU A 66 -46.83 -0.24 29.35
CA GLU A 66 -46.79 -1.03 30.58
C GLU A 66 -45.40 -1.65 30.74
N THR A 67 -44.81 -1.46 31.90
CA THR A 67 -43.40 -1.83 32.17
C THR A 67 -43.20 -2.12 33.65
N PRO A 68 -42.27 -3.03 34.00
CA PRO A 68 -41.82 -3.18 35.37
C PRO A 68 -41.26 -1.91 35.96
N ALA A 69 -41.49 -1.66 37.26
CA ALA A 69 -41.03 -0.46 37.97
C ALA A 69 -39.52 -0.23 37.90
N THR A 70 -38.73 -1.30 37.68
CA THR A 70 -37.26 -1.31 37.56
C THR A 70 -36.78 -1.35 36.10
N GLY A 71 -37.72 -1.33 35.14
CA GLY A 71 -37.39 -1.41 33.70
C GLY A 71 -36.62 -0.19 33.18
N THR A 72 -36.04 -0.32 32.01
CA THR A 72 -35.40 0.80 31.25
C THR A 72 -36.13 0.92 29.92
N LEU A 73 -36.63 2.10 29.62
CA LEU A 73 -37.24 2.44 28.34
C LEU A 73 -36.17 2.92 27.35
N VAL A 74 -36.26 2.47 26.11
CA VAL A 74 -35.37 2.85 25.01
C VAL A 74 -36.21 3.59 23.97
N PHE A 75 -35.83 4.83 23.71
CA PHE A 75 -36.48 5.72 22.75
C PHE A 75 -35.65 5.79 21.47
N ARG A 76 -36.26 5.43 20.34
CA ARG A 76 -35.60 5.43 19.03
C ARG A 76 -36.46 6.14 17.98
N PHE A 77 -35.81 6.98 17.20
CA PHE A 77 -36.41 7.60 16.02
C PHE A 77 -35.35 7.73 14.92
N VAL A 78 -35.77 7.65 13.67
CA VAL A 78 -34.83 7.73 12.52
C VAL A 78 -34.18 9.11 12.50
N GLY A 79 -32.85 9.16 12.51
CA GLY A 79 -32.08 10.42 12.52
C GLY A 79 -31.94 11.08 13.89
N MET A 80 -32.35 10.40 14.98
CA MET A 80 -32.21 10.90 16.35
C MET A 80 -31.33 9.96 17.18
N ARG A 81 -30.62 10.52 18.14
CA ARG A 81 -29.81 9.76 19.11
C ARG A 81 -30.71 8.91 20.00
N THR A 82 -30.46 7.61 20.06
CA THR A 82 -31.15 6.69 20.96
C THR A 82 -30.94 7.10 22.41
N VAL A 83 -32.02 7.27 23.17
CA VAL A 83 -31.98 7.62 24.58
C VAL A 83 -32.52 6.45 25.42
N GLU A 84 -31.81 6.06 26.48
CA GLU A 84 -32.25 5.07 27.46
C GLU A 84 -32.62 5.79 28.76
N GLN A 85 -33.82 5.52 29.29
CA GLN A 85 -34.30 6.11 30.54
C GLN A 85 -34.76 5.00 31.49
N PRO A 86 -34.16 4.87 32.69
CA PRO A 86 -34.65 3.96 33.71
C PRO A 86 -35.97 4.46 34.27
N VAL A 87 -36.94 3.57 34.45
CA VAL A 87 -38.30 3.87 34.95
C VAL A 87 -38.23 4.34 36.41
N ASN A 88 -37.43 3.67 37.24
CA ASN A 88 -37.22 4.06 38.66
C ASN A 88 -38.53 4.37 39.40
N ASN A 89 -39.53 3.56 39.24
CA ASN A 89 -40.87 3.70 39.82
C ASN A 89 -41.62 4.99 39.43
N ARG A 90 -41.19 5.70 38.38
CA ARG A 90 -41.90 6.92 37.89
C ARG A 90 -43.09 6.49 37.01
N SER A 91 -44.17 7.29 37.08
CA SER A 91 -45.36 7.09 36.23
C SER A 91 -45.38 8.03 35.01
N VAL A 92 -44.56 9.09 35.06
CA VAL A 92 -44.40 10.04 33.92
C VAL A 92 -42.93 10.21 33.63
N ILE A 93 -42.54 10.01 32.35
CA ILE A 93 -41.16 10.18 31.86
C ILE A 93 -41.21 10.97 30.55
N ASN A 94 -40.81 12.22 30.59
CA ASN A 94 -40.64 13.05 29.40
C ASN A 94 -39.20 12.95 28.91
N VAL A 95 -39.01 12.85 27.57
CA VAL A 95 -37.70 12.67 26.93
C VAL A 95 -37.53 13.67 25.82
N THR A 96 -36.38 14.29 25.75
CA THR A 96 -36.00 15.09 24.55
C THR A 96 -34.99 14.30 23.76
N LEU A 97 -35.29 14.05 22.49
CA LEU A 97 -34.36 13.46 21.54
C LEU A 97 -33.58 14.54 20.82
N GLU A 98 -32.28 14.38 20.80
CA GLU A 98 -31.38 15.22 20.02
C GLU A 98 -31.21 14.61 18.62
N SER A 99 -31.21 15.44 17.58
CA SER A 99 -30.92 14.99 16.22
C SER A 99 -29.54 14.29 16.19
N GLU A 100 -29.50 13.08 15.64
CA GLU A 100 -28.23 12.36 15.39
C GLU A 100 -27.45 12.98 14.24
N SER A 101 -28.07 13.91 13.51
CA SER A 101 -27.39 14.83 12.62
C SER A 101 -26.62 15.89 13.45
N LYS A 102 -25.64 15.48 14.31
CA LYS A 102 -24.35 16.03 14.04
C LYS A 102 -24.06 15.62 12.59
N GLU A 103 -24.33 16.49 11.61
CA GLU A 103 -23.44 16.57 10.48
C GLU A 103 -22.06 16.41 11.09
N LEU A 104 -21.41 15.29 10.84
CA LEU A 104 -19.98 15.22 11.02
C LEU A 104 -19.50 16.36 10.14
N GLU A 105 -19.28 17.53 10.76
CA GLU A 105 -18.68 18.65 10.09
C GLU A 105 -17.39 18.10 9.53
N GLU A 106 -17.43 17.68 8.27
CA GLU A 106 -16.30 17.07 7.61
C GLU A 106 -15.24 18.14 7.55
N VAL A 107 -14.39 18.13 8.56
CA VAL A 107 -13.29 19.06 8.72
C VAL A 107 -12.18 18.59 7.83
N MET A 108 -11.79 19.42 6.89
CA MET A 108 -10.69 19.15 5.97
C MET A 108 -9.47 19.94 6.45
N VAL A 109 -8.33 19.27 6.52
CA VAL A 109 -7.06 19.96 6.75
C VAL A 109 -6.67 20.65 5.45
N VAL A 110 -6.61 21.97 5.47
CA VAL A 110 -6.22 22.79 4.34
C VAL A 110 -5.05 23.66 4.76
N ALA A 111 -3.89 23.40 4.23
CA ALA A 111 -2.65 24.10 4.56
C ALA A 111 -2.35 24.10 6.07
N TYR A 112 -2.31 25.26 6.69
CA TYR A 112 -1.97 25.44 8.11
C TYR A 112 -3.21 25.50 9.02
N ALA A 113 -4.42 25.30 8.47
CA ALA A 113 -5.69 25.41 9.18
C ALA A 113 -6.64 24.26 8.85
N THR A 114 -7.62 24.07 9.71
CA THR A 114 -8.76 23.19 9.42
C THR A 114 -9.90 24.03 8.88
N ALA A 115 -10.42 23.69 7.70
CA ALA A 115 -11.60 24.33 7.13
C ALA A 115 -12.78 23.34 7.11
N LYS A 116 -13.99 23.86 7.31
CA LYS A 116 -15.19 23.06 7.08
C LYS A 116 -15.33 22.81 5.57
N LYS A 117 -15.58 21.58 5.15
CA LYS A 117 -15.63 21.18 3.74
C LYS A 117 -16.57 22.05 2.91
N TYR A 118 -17.70 22.46 3.50
CA TYR A 118 -18.69 23.32 2.80
C TYR A 118 -18.24 24.78 2.67
N SER A 119 -17.33 25.26 3.52
CA SER A 119 -16.79 26.62 3.42
C SER A 119 -15.54 26.72 2.53
N PHE A 120 -15.03 25.57 2.07
CA PHE A 120 -13.87 25.50 1.21
C PHE A 120 -14.27 25.60 -0.26
N THR A 121 -13.97 26.70 -0.90
CA THR A 121 -14.32 26.98 -2.30
C THR A 121 -13.38 26.35 -3.32
N GLY A 122 -12.28 25.73 -2.87
CA GLY A 122 -11.29 25.09 -3.71
C GLY A 122 -11.62 23.64 -4.09
N ALA A 123 -11.02 23.14 -5.17
CA ALA A 123 -11.15 21.74 -5.58
C ALA A 123 -10.22 20.83 -4.76
N ALA A 124 -10.76 20.21 -3.72
CA ALA A 124 -10.05 19.24 -2.89
C ALA A 124 -10.78 17.89 -2.85
N SER A 125 -10.02 16.82 -2.65
CA SER A 125 -10.54 15.48 -2.40
C SER A 125 -9.82 14.88 -1.20
N THR A 126 -10.58 14.29 -0.29
CA THR A 126 -10.03 13.69 0.95
C THR A 126 -10.36 12.21 0.98
N MET A 127 -9.37 11.40 1.28
CA MET A 127 -9.48 9.97 1.61
C MET A 127 -9.28 9.78 3.12
N LYS A 128 -10.12 8.98 3.74
CA LYS A 128 -10.03 8.67 5.18
C LYS A 128 -9.24 7.38 5.43
N ALA A 129 -8.75 7.21 6.65
CA ALA A 129 -7.96 6.05 7.08
C ALA A 129 -8.58 4.70 6.65
N GLY A 130 -9.89 4.51 6.83
CA GLY A 130 -10.57 3.26 6.48
C GLY A 130 -10.59 2.94 4.98
N GLU A 131 -10.47 3.93 4.10
CA GLU A 131 -10.34 3.74 2.65
C GLU A 131 -8.90 3.37 2.29
N ILE A 132 -7.93 4.02 2.92
CA ILE A 132 -6.49 3.79 2.73
C ILE A 132 -6.11 2.37 3.19
N GLU A 133 -6.57 1.97 4.38
CA GLU A 133 -6.28 0.66 4.98
C GLU A 133 -6.80 -0.53 4.15
N LYS A 134 -7.89 -0.33 3.37
CA LYS A 134 -8.47 -1.38 2.50
C LYS A 134 -7.62 -1.70 1.28
N LEU A 135 -6.81 -0.77 0.81
CA LEU A 135 -6.04 -0.92 -0.44
C LEU A 135 -4.80 -1.80 -0.28
N GLN A 136 -4.36 -2.09 0.94
CA GLN A 136 -3.25 -3.00 1.28
C GLN A 136 -2.03 -2.87 0.36
N THR A 137 -1.65 -1.65 0.03
CA THR A 137 -0.49 -1.36 -0.81
C THR A 137 0.76 -1.08 0.03
N SER A 138 1.94 -1.42 -0.49
CA SER A 138 3.23 -1.07 0.12
C SER A 138 3.61 0.40 -0.09
N SER A 139 2.98 1.06 -1.08
CA SER A 139 3.28 2.45 -1.48
C SER A 139 2.06 3.35 -1.33
N ILE A 140 2.23 4.46 -0.59
CA ILE A 140 1.21 5.50 -0.44
C ILE A 140 0.87 6.16 -1.77
N SER A 141 1.86 6.34 -2.66
CA SER A 141 1.62 6.93 -3.97
C SER A 141 0.62 6.11 -4.80
N ARG A 142 0.60 4.78 -4.65
CA ARG A 142 -0.37 3.89 -5.32
C ARG A 142 -1.78 3.96 -4.72
N VAL A 143 -1.92 4.42 -3.48
CA VAL A 143 -3.25 4.64 -2.86
C VAL A 143 -4.10 5.62 -3.68
N LEU A 144 -3.46 6.56 -4.35
CA LEU A 144 -4.13 7.58 -5.16
C LEU A 144 -4.55 7.08 -6.55
N GLU A 145 -4.09 5.90 -6.97
CA GLU A 145 -4.39 5.33 -8.28
C GLU A 145 -5.87 4.94 -8.38
N GLY A 146 -6.58 5.58 -9.31
CA GLY A 146 -8.01 5.33 -9.55
C GLY A 146 -8.97 5.76 -8.43
N THR A 147 -8.47 6.32 -7.31
CA THR A 147 -9.29 6.69 -6.15
C THR A 147 -9.67 8.16 -6.11
N VAL A 148 -8.85 9.03 -6.68
CA VAL A 148 -9.05 10.47 -6.65
C VAL A 148 -9.21 11.03 -8.07
N SER A 149 -10.36 11.64 -8.38
CA SER A 149 -10.60 12.25 -9.69
C SER A 149 -9.58 13.35 -10.00
N GLY A 150 -9.05 13.40 -11.23
CA GLY A 150 -8.06 14.40 -11.66
C GLY A 150 -6.64 14.16 -11.13
N VAL A 151 -6.39 13.02 -10.50
CA VAL A 151 -5.06 12.53 -10.13
C VAL A 151 -4.73 11.33 -11.02
N GLN A 152 -3.62 11.40 -11.69
CA GLN A 152 -3.05 10.30 -12.45
C GLN A 152 -1.86 9.75 -11.66
N ALA A 153 -1.92 8.49 -11.28
CA ALA A 153 -0.81 7.76 -10.73
C ALA A 153 -0.34 6.74 -11.77
N SER A 154 0.93 6.76 -12.08
CA SER A 154 1.54 5.81 -13.03
C SER A 154 2.73 5.15 -12.37
N ALA A 155 2.64 3.84 -12.16
CA ALA A 155 3.77 3.06 -11.70
C ALA A 155 4.67 2.71 -12.89
N ALA A 156 5.89 3.19 -12.90
CA ALA A 156 6.88 2.89 -13.95
C ALA A 156 7.24 1.39 -13.97
N SER A 157 7.10 0.70 -12.83
CA SER A 157 7.34 -0.74 -12.71
C SER A 157 6.43 -1.37 -11.66
N GLY A 158 6.24 -2.68 -11.75
CA GLY A 158 5.56 -3.48 -10.72
C GLY A 158 6.43 -3.80 -9.50
N GLN A 159 7.64 -3.27 -9.42
CA GLN A 159 8.59 -3.62 -8.38
C GLN A 159 8.14 -3.10 -7.01
N PRO A 160 8.17 -3.94 -5.95
CA PRO A 160 7.87 -3.51 -4.59
C PRO A 160 8.76 -2.37 -4.12
N GLY A 161 8.19 -1.42 -3.36
CA GLY A 161 8.91 -0.25 -2.85
C GLY A 161 9.16 0.87 -3.85
N THR A 162 8.73 0.72 -5.11
CA THR A 162 8.84 1.80 -6.10
C THR A 162 7.64 2.74 -5.99
N ASP A 163 7.92 4.04 -5.94
CA ASP A 163 6.89 5.08 -5.95
C ASP A 163 6.17 5.14 -7.30
N ALA A 164 4.87 5.38 -7.29
CA ALA A 164 4.16 5.78 -8.48
C ALA A 164 4.41 7.27 -8.77
N GLU A 165 4.59 7.60 -10.03
CA GLU A 165 4.64 8.99 -10.47
C GLU A 165 3.24 9.59 -10.43
N ILE A 166 3.06 10.59 -9.56
CA ILE A 166 1.78 11.27 -9.38
C ILE A 166 1.78 12.56 -10.18
N ARG A 167 0.70 12.75 -10.94
CA ARG A 167 0.42 13.99 -11.67
C ARG A 167 -0.99 14.45 -11.36
N ILE A 168 -1.14 15.74 -11.04
CA ILE A 168 -2.43 16.37 -10.75
C ILE A 168 -2.76 17.30 -11.92
N ARG A 169 -3.89 17.01 -12.59
CA ARG A 169 -4.37 17.78 -13.77
C ARG A 169 -3.40 17.80 -14.97
N GLY A 170 -2.50 16.81 -15.06
CA GLY A 170 -1.63 16.65 -16.23
C GLY A 170 -0.19 17.11 -16.01
N ILE A 171 0.52 17.35 -17.11
CA ILE A 171 1.94 17.73 -17.11
C ILE A 171 2.04 19.25 -17.02
N GLY A 172 2.65 19.75 -15.95
CA GLY A 172 2.82 21.20 -15.73
C GLY A 172 4.01 21.80 -16.45
N SER A 173 5.04 21.02 -16.76
CA SER A 173 6.27 21.49 -17.41
C SER A 173 6.92 20.39 -18.24
N ILE A 174 7.54 20.80 -19.36
CA ILE A 174 8.34 19.89 -20.21
C ILE A 174 9.73 19.65 -19.61
N ASN A 175 10.30 20.66 -18.97
CA ASN A 175 11.70 20.64 -18.52
C ASN A 175 11.86 20.58 -16.99
N ALA A 176 10.78 20.76 -16.23
CA ALA A 176 10.80 20.71 -14.77
C ALA A 176 9.91 19.55 -14.25
N SER A 177 10.13 19.15 -13.00
CA SER A 177 9.32 18.12 -12.35
C SER A 177 7.83 18.53 -12.34
N SER A 178 6.96 17.60 -12.70
CA SER A 178 5.50 17.72 -12.57
C SER A 178 4.97 17.03 -11.31
N ALA A 179 5.84 16.60 -10.39
CA ALA A 179 5.45 15.97 -9.14
C ALA A 179 4.76 16.97 -8.20
N PRO A 180 3.70 16.55 -7.50
CA PRO A 180 3.04 17.38 -6.50
C PRO A 180 3.91 17.57 -5.26
N LEU A 181 3.63 18.60 -4.49
CA LEU A 181 4.24 18.79 -3.18
C LEU A 181 3.55 17.87 -2.17
N TYR A 182 4.33 17.11 -1.42
CA TYR A 182 3.84 16.38 -0.24
C TYR A 182 3.98 17.24 1.01
N VAL A 183 2.94 17.22 1.84
CA VAL A 183 2.88 17.90 3.12
C VAL A 183 2.44 16.90 4.18
N VAL A 184 3.27 16.64 5.17
CA VAL A 184 2.98 15.69 6.25
C VAL A 184 2.82 16.45 7.57
N ASP A 185 1.66 16.31 8.20
CA ASP A 185 1.29 17.00 9.43
C ASP A 185 1.51 18.53 9.37
N GLY A 186 1.17 19.13 8.20
CA GLY A 186 1.28 20.56 7.96
C GLY A 186 2.65 21.07 7.51
N VAL A 187 3.64 20.19 7.33
CA VAL A 187 5.00 20.57 6.94
C VAL A 187 5.34 19.96 5.57
N PRO A 188 5.95 20.73 4.64
CA PRO A 188 6.49 20.18 3.42
C PRO A 188 7.46 19.03 3.71
N PHE A 189 7.30 17.94 3.00
CA PHE A 189 8.05 16.71 3.18
C PHE A 189 8.85 16.40 1.91
N ASP A 190 10.16 16.33 2.03
CA ASP A 190 11.08 16.08 0.93
C ASP A 190 11.57 14.61 0.91
N GLY A 191 11.09 13.77 1.84
CA GLY A 191 11.37 12.34 1.93
C GLY A 191 10.57 11.49 0.93
N SER A 192 10.79 10.18 0.96
CA SER A 192 9.98 9.26 0.18
C SER A 192 8.67 8.97 0.91
N VAL A 193 7.56 9.13 0.23
CA VAL A 193 6.25 8.81 0.81
C VAL A 193 6.10 7.33 1.16
N ASN A 194 6.91 6.46 0.56
CA ASN A 194 6.95 5.03 0.91
C ASN A 194 7.56 4.73 2.28
N SER A 195 8.27 5.68 2.90
CA SER A 195 8.75 5.54 4.28
C SER A 195 7.62 5.64 5.30
N ILE A 196 6.50 6.27 4.93
CA ILE A 196 5.33 6.41 5.79
C ILE A 196 4.50 5.14 5.72
N ASN A 197 4.11 4.61 6.88
CA ASN A 197 3.20 3.47 6.93
C ASN A 197 1.76 3.91 6.61
N PRO A 198 1.07 3.31 5.62
CA PRO A 198 -0.34 3.62 5.35
C PRO A 198 -1.25 3.47 6.57
N ASP A 199 -0.96 2.53 7.46
CA ASP A 199 -1.72 2.32 8.69
C ASP A 199 -1.55 3.44 9.73
N ASP A 200 -0.55 4.32 9.58
CA ASP A 200 -0.34 5.51 10.43
C ASP A 200 -1.08 6.74 9.92
N ILE A 201 -1.75 6.65 8.76
CA ILE A 201 -2.43 7.79 8.14
C ILE A 201 -3.85 7.88 8.65
N SER A 202 -4.24 9.07 9.07
CA SER A 202 -5.63 9.44 9.44
C SER A 202 -6.41 9.87 8.20
N SER A 203 -5.81 10.72 7.37
CA SER A 203 -6.42 11.20 6.12
C SER A 203 -5.38 11.67 5.12
N MET A 204 -5.76 11.63 3.85
CA MET A 204 -4.99 12.17 2.74
C MET A 204 -5.87 13.12 1.94
N THR A 205 -5.46 14.39 1.81
CA THR A 205 -6.19 15.42 1.08
C THR A 205 -5.38 15.90 -0.10
N VAL A 206 -5.97 15.88 -1.29
CA VAL A 206 -5.36 16.36 -2.53
C VAL A 206 -5.94 17.71 -2.90
N LEU A 207 -5.10 18.75 -2.91
CA LEU A 207 -5.43 20.09 -3.37
C LEU A 207 -5.07 20.20 -4.86
N LYS A 208 -6.10 20.42 -5.69
CA LYS A 208 -5.96 20.32 -7.15
C LYS A 208 -5.88 21.66 -7.85
N ASP A 209 -6.29 22.74 -7.22
CA ASP A 209 -6.30 24.06 -7.84
C ASP A 209 -5.26 25.02 -7.25
N ALA A 210 -4.92 26.04 -8.02
CA ALA A 210 -3.93 27.02 -7.62
C ALA A 210 -4.35 27.86 -6.41
N ALA A 211 -5.66 28.11 -6.23
CA ALA A 211 -6.15 28.86 -5.08
C ALA A 211 -5.93 28.11 -3.77
N SER A 212 -6.24 26.79 -3.75
CA SER A 212 -6.00 25.92 -2.61
C SER A 212 -4.50 25.75 -2.31
N ALA A 213 -3.68 25.68 -3.37
CA ALA A 213 -2.25 25.45 -3.27
C ALA A 213 -1.44 26.72 -3.03
N ALA A 214 -2.05 27.92 -3.17
CA ALA A 214 -1.36 29.22 -3.09
C ALA A 214 -0.58 29.44 -1.78
N LEU A 215 -1.05 28.87 -0.67
CA LEU A 215 -0.38 28.96 0.63
C LEU A 215 0.99 28.25 0.67
N TYR A 216 1.25 27.37 -0.30
CA TYR A 216 2.53 26.67 -0.45
C TYR A 216 3.47 27.32 -1.48
N GLY A 217 3.07 28.48 -2.03
CA GLY A 217 3.83 29.24 -3.00
C GLY A 217 4.13 28.44 -4.29
N SER A 218 5.27 28.70 -4.91
CA SER A 218 5.69 28.05 -6.16
C SER A 218 5.85 26.52 -6.04
N ARG A 219 6.14 26.00 -4.85
CA ARG A 219 6.24 24.54 -4.61
C ARG A 219 4.89 23.83 -4.77
N GLY A 220 3.76 24.53 -4.59
CA GLY A 220 2.41 24.00 -4.78
C GLY A 220 1.87 24.07 -6.20
N ALA A 221 2.65 24.55 -7.18
CA ALA A 221 2.19 24.79 -8.56
C ALA A 221 1.64 23.53 -9.25
N ASN A 222 2.21 22.36 -8.95
CA ASN A 222 1.77 21.07 -9.49
C ASN A 222 0.69 20.36 -8.62
N GLY A 223 0.07 21.09 -7.68
CA GLY A 223 -0.84 20.56 -6.67
C GLY A 223 -0.12 20.13 -5.40
N VAL A 224 -0.93 19.87 -4.36
CA VAL A 224 -0.43 19.52 -3.03
C VAL A 224 -1.17 18.30 -2.50
N ILE A 225 -0.43 17.34 -1.94
CA ILE A 225 -0.96 16.17 -1.26
C ILE A 225 -0.65 16.31 0.22
N ILE A 226 -1.70 16.53 1.02
CA ILE A 226 -1.59 16.67 2.47
C ILE A 226 -1.87 15.32 3.11
N ILE A 227 -0.91 14.82 3.87
CA ILE A 227 -1.00 13.59 4.64
C ILE A 227 -1.09 13.98 6.12
N THR A 228 -2.19 13.59 6.76
CA THR A 228 -2.38 13.76 8.20
C THR A 228 -2.20 12.41 8.87
N THR A 229 -1.31 12.33 9.86
CA THR A 229 -1.05 11.10 10.59
C THR A 229 -1.99 10.94 11.78
N LYS A 230 -2.16 9.70 12.24
CA LYS A 230 -2.99 9.38 13.40
C LYS A 230 -2.45 10.02 14.66
N GLN A 231 -3.37 10.48 15.50
CA GLN A 231 -3.11 11.01 16.84
C GLN A 231 -3.98 10.24 17.84
N GLY A 232 -3.70 10.39 19.11
CA GLY A 232 -4.59 9.89 20.15
C GLY A 232 -5.83 10.77 20.30
N ASP A 233 -6.92 10.20 20.81
CA ASP A 233 -8.13 10.94 21.13
C ASP A 233 -8.13 11.38 22.61
N GLN A 234 -8.61 12.59 22.88
CA GLN A 234 -8.74 13.08 24.26
C GLN A 234 -9.75 12.26 25.07
N ASN A 235 -9.50 12.11 26.35
CA ASN A 235 -10.37 11.41 27.30
C ASN A 235 -10.69 9.96 26.91
N THR A 236 -9.80 9.30 26.15
CA THR A 236 -9.94 7.91 25.77
C THR A 236 -8.93 7.03 26.50
N LYS A 237 -9.38 5.82 26.88
CA LYS A 237 -8.48 4.81 27.44
C LYS A 237 -7.50 4.36 26.34
N ALA A 238 -6.33 3.90 26.78
CA ALA A 238 -5.35 3.31 25.87
C ALA A 238 -5.98 2.17 25.05
N THR A 239 -5.91 2.30 23.74
CA THR A 239 -6.35 1.29 22.77
C THR A 239 -5.13 0.71 22.08
N VAL A 240 -4.98 -0.61 22.14
CA VAL A 240 -3.94 -1.35 21.44
C VAL A 240 -4.56 -1.99 20.20
N LYS A 241 -4.00 -1.73 19.03
CA LYS A 241 -4.41 -2.34 17.76
C LYS A 241 -3.24 -3.13 17.19
N VAL A 242 -3.47 -4.41 16.91
CA VAL A 242 -2.53 -5.29 16.21
C VAL A 242 -3.16 -5.68 14.89
N LYS A 243 -2.43 -5.51 13.81
CA LYS A 243 -2.82 -5.91 12.47
C LYS A 243 -1.71 -6.78 11.89
N ALA A 244 -2.06 -7.99 11.49
CA ALA A 244 -1.17 -8.89 10.76
C ALA A 244 -1.84 -9.24 9.43
N SER A 245 -1.10 -9.16 8.33
CA SER A 245 -1.59 -9.60 7.04
C SER A 245 -0.56 -10.46 6.32
N LEU A 246 -1.05 -11.49 5.63
CA LEU A 246 -0.28 -12.37 4.78
C LEU A 246 -0.96 -12.40 3.42
N GLY A 247 -0.20 -12.23 2.36
CA GLY A 247 -0.71 -12.23 1.00
C GLY A 247 0.27 -12.86 0.04
N GLY A 248 -0.22 -13.22 -1.14
CA GLY A 248 0.59 -13.66 -2.26
C GLY A 248 0.19 -12.91 -3.51
N SER A 249 1.17 -12.59 -4.35
CA SER A 249 0.94 -11.96 -5.64
C SER A 249 1.43 -12.88 -6.75
N ASN A 250 0.75 -12.87 -7.86
CA ASN A 250 1.13 -13.57 -9.06
C ASN A 250 0.87 -12.67 -10.27
N ARG A 251 1.28 -13.13 -11.43
CA ARG A 251 1.04 -12.40 -12.69
C ARG A 251 -0.47 -12.37 -12.98
N ALA A 252 -1.05 -11.16 -13.06
CA ALA A 252 -2.47 -10.96 -13.34
C ALA A 252 -2.83 -11.19 -14.80
N VAL A 253 -1.92 -10.85 -15.72
CA VAL A 253 -2.09 -11.00 -17.16
C VAL A 253 -1.10 -12.03 -17.67
N ARG A 254 -1.58 -13.05 -18.38
CA ARG A 254 -0.72 -14.05 -19.03
C ARG A 254 0.13 -13.39 -20.11
N ASP A 255 1.32 -13.95 -20.32
CA ASP A 255 2.10 -13.59 -21.51
C ASP A 255 1.40 -14.09 -22.78
N TYR A 256 1.74 -13.49 -23.88
CA TYR A 256 1.33 -13.99 -25.20
C TYR A 256 1.87 -15.39 -25.44
N ASP A 257 1.12 -16.18 -26.18
CA ASP A 257 1.59 -17.48 -26.64
C ASP A 257 2.87 -17.30 -27.46
N ARG A 258 3.86 -18.11 -27.14
CA ARG A 258 5.16 -18.06 -27.81
C ARG A 258 5.20 -19.05 -28.94
N VAL A 259 6.04 -18.75 -29.91
CA VAL A 259 6.42 -19.69 -30.97
C VAL A 259 7.08 -20.89 -30.29
N SER A 260 6.57 -22.10 -30.57
CA SER A 260 7.17 -23.33 -30.07
C SER A 260 8.57 -23.55 -30.64
N THR A 261 9.35 -24.42 -29.99
CA THR A 261 10.66 -24.85 -30.54
C THR A 261 10.54 -25.30 -31.97
N ASP A 262 9.53 -26.11 -32.28
CA ASP A 262 9.28 -26.65 -33.62
C ASP A 262 9.01 -25.55 -34.64
N GLN A 263 8.08 -24.67 -34.35
CA GLN A 263 7.76 -23.50 -35.18
C GLN A 263 8.96 -22.59 -35.39
N TYR A 264 9.76 -22.38 -34.32
CA TYR A 264 10.93 -21.53 -34.40
C TYR A 264 11.98 -22.12 -35.36
N PHE A 265 12.20 -23.44 -35.30
CA PHE A 265 13.12 -24.11 -36.17
C PHE A 265 12.66 -24.05 -37.63
N GLU A 266 11.37 -24.26 -37.90
CA GLU A 266 10.80 -24.13 -39.26
C GLU A 266 10.94 -22.71 -39.81
N LEU A 267 10.61 -21.69 -39.00
CA LEU A 267 10.72 -20.28 -39.37
C LEU A 267 12.18 -19.84 -39.59
N TYR A 268 13.09 -20.31 -38.76
CA TYR A 268 14.50 -19.97 -38.90
C TYR A 268 15.12 -20.69 -40.13
N TRP A 269 14.69 -21.92 -40.42
CA TRP A 269 15.03 -22.59 -41.64
C TRP A 269 14.58 -21.79 -42.88
N GLU A 270 13.36 -21.28 -42.86
CA GLU A 270 12.85 -20.44 -43.95
C GLU A 270 13.69 -19.17 -44.11
N ALA A 271 14.07 -18.53 -43.01
CA ALA A 271 14.95 -17.37 -43.03
C ALA A 271 16.32 -17.70 -43.64
N LEU A 272 16.93 -18.83 -43.25
CA LEU A 272 18.20 -19.31 -43.84
C LEU A 272 18.07 -19.62 -45.33
N ARG A 273 17.03 -20.38 -45.73
CA ARG A 273 16.76 -20.66 -47.14
C ARG A 273 16.64 -19.38 -47.96
N ASN A 274 15.89 -18.41 -47.47
CA ASN A 274 15.69 -17.13 -48.14
C ASN A 274 17.00 -16.31 -48.19
N GLN A 275 17.83 -16.41 -47.16
CA GLN A 275 19.16 -15.78 -47.15
C GLN A 275 20.06 -16.41 -48.21
N TYR A 276 20.13 -17.76 -48.27
CA TYR A 276 20.96 -18.46 -49.26
C TYR A 276 20.45 -18.23 -50.67
N ALA A 277 19.14 -18.25 -50.91
CA ALA A 277 18.55 -18.01 -52.22
C ALA A 277 18.82 -16.61 -52.81
N LYS A 278 19.29 -15.66 -52.01
CA LYS A 278 19.73 -14.33 -52.48
C LYS A 278 21.18 -14.34 -53.00
N SER A 279 21.97 -15.34 -52.65
CA SER A 279 23.33 -15.49 -53.18
C SER A 279 23.28 -16.20 -54.53
N ALA A 280 24.11 -15.77 -55.48
CA ALA A 280 24.27 -16.40 -56.78
C ALA A 280 24.86 -17.83 -56.70
N ASP A 281 25.41 -18.21 -55.55
CA ASP A 281 26.04 -19.53 -55.34
C ASP A 281 25.02 -20.65 -55.15
N TYR A 282 23.73 -20.31 -54.93
CA TYR A 282 22.70 -21.30 -54.62
C TYR A 282 21.51 -21.24 -55.59
N THR A 283 21.08 -22.38 -56.05
CA THR A 283 19.74 -22.54 -56.64
C THR A 283 18.68 -22.67 -55.52
N PRO A 284 17.39 -22.54 -55.81
CA PRO A 284 16.35 -22.74 -54.79
C PRO A 284 16.43 -24.09 -54.07
N ALA A 285 16.77 -25.14 -54.78
CA ALA A 285 16.91 -26.50 -54.22
C ALA A 285 18.17 -26.64 -53.35
N THR A 286 19.31 -26.09 -53.79
CA THR A 286 20.56 -26.14 -53.02
C THR A 286 20.50 -25.20 -51.82
N ALA A 287 19.80 -24.07 -51.91
CA ALA A 287 19.52 -23.20 -50.78
C ALA A 287 18.71 -23.90 -49.69
N ALA A 288 17.69 -24.68 -50.05
CA ALA A 288 16.91 -25.47 -49.09
C ALA A 288 17.75 -26.55 -48.40
N THR A 289 18.56 -27.27 -49.18
CA THR A 289 19.48 -28.29 -48.65
C THR A 289 20.51 -27.70 -47.71
N GLN A 290 21.08 -26.53 -48.05
CA GLN A 290 22.05 -25.84 -47.19
C GLN A 290 21.39 -25.32 -45.91
N ALA A 291 20.17 -24.79 -46.01
CA ALA A 291 19.41 -24.36 -44.83
C ALA A 291 19.18 -25.50 -43.84
N SER A 292 18.75 -26.69 -44.32
CA SER A 292 18.57 -27.87 -43.46
C SER A 292 19.88 -28.31 -42.79
N LYS A 293 20.99 -28.27 -43.54
CA LYS A 293 22.32 -28.65 -43.06
C LYS A 293 22.85 -27.71 -41.97
N ASP A 294 22.66 -26.41 -42.16
CA ASP A 294 23.24 -25.39 -41.27
C ASP A 294 22.34 -25.00 -40.12
N LEU A 295 21.07 -25.37 -40.12
CA LEU A 295 20.05 -24.92 -39.17
C LEU A 295 20.48 -25.05 -37.71
N VAL A 296 20.85 -26.27 -37.29
CA VAL A 296 21.23 -26.55 -35.92
C VAL A 296 22.50 -25.80 -35.54
N THR A 297 23.51 -25.80 -36.38
CA THR A 297 24.78 -25.11 -36.14
C THR A 297 24.57 -23.58 -36.03
N LYS A 298 23.74 -23.02 -36.92
CA LYS A 298 23.44 -21.56 -36.89
C LYS A 298 22.63 -21.15 -35.68
N LEU A 299 21.65 -21.98 -35.26
CA LEU A 299 20.86 -21.69 -34.05
C LEU A 299 21.62 -22.01 -32.76
N MET A 300 22.28 -23.15 -32.71
CA MET A 300 22.88 -23.66 -31.46
C MET A 300 24.35 -23.30 -31.31
N GLY A 301 25.01 -22.74 -32.36
CA GLY A 301 26.42 -22.32 -32.27
C GLY A 301 27.42 -23.42 -31.89
N GLY A 302 27.05 -24.69 -32.04
CA GLY A 302 27.83 -25.84 -31.61
C GLY A 302 27.43 -26.44 -30.27
N GLY A 303 26.39 -25.91 -29.66
CA GLY A 303 25.77 -26.50 -28.46
C GLY A 303 24.92 -27.72 -28.72
N PRO A 304 24.29 -28.31 -27.72
CA PRO A 304 23.50 -29.51 -27.84
C PRO A 304 22.28 -29.32 -28.75
N ASN A 305 22.04 -30.27 -29.64
CA ASN A 305 20.86 -30.25 -30.49
C ASN A 305 19.61 -30.63 -29.68
N PRO A 306 18.58 -29.76 -29.61
CA PRO A 306 17.39 -30.06 -28.85
C PRO A 306 16.59 -31.27 -29.35
N TYR A 307 16.80 -31.72 -30.58
CA TYR A 307 16.16 -32.92 -31.11
C TYR A 307 17.01 -34.19 -30.95
N GLY A 308 18.16 -34.06 -30.32
CA GLY A 308 19.10 -35.18 -30.15
C GLY A 308 19.96 -35.47 -31.38
N PRO A 309 20.99 -36.31 -31.23
CA PRO A 309 21.95 -36.60 -32.30
C PRO A 309 21.33 -37.36 -33.48
N GLN A 310 20.24 -38.09 -33.29
CA GLN A 310 19.54 -38.86 -34.33
C GLN A 310 18.83 -37.94 -35.34
N TYR A 311 18.57 -36.69 -35.00
CA TYR A 311 17.98 -35.70 -35.89
C TYR A 311 18.98 -34.57 -36.17
N ALA A 312 20.11 -34.89 -36.80
CA ALA A 312 21.13 -33.88 -37.13
C ALA A 312 20.56 -32.74 -38.01
N GLN A 313 19.55 -33.05 -38.81
CA GLN A 313 18.76 -32.11 -39.62
C GLN A 313 17.28 -32.27 -39.26
N PRO A 314 16.79 -31.61 -38.20
CA PRO A 314 15.43 -31.79 -37.70
C PRO A 314 14.36 -31.20 -38.63
N VAL A 315 14.73 -30.28 -39.52
CA VAL A 315 13.86 -29.72 -40.57
C VAL A 315 14.34 -30.16 -41.93
N GLY A 316 13.44 -30.77 -42.69
CA GLY A 316 13.70 -31.27 -44.04
C GLY A 316 13.86 -30.14 -45.06
N THR A 317 14.21 -30.52 -46.29
CA THR A 317 14.36 -29.56 -47.42
C THR A 317 13.03 -28.95 -47.87
N ASP A 318 11.93 -29.50 -47.42
CA ASP A 318 10.57 -28.96 -47.57
C ASP A 318 10.21 -27.87 -46.51
N GLY A 319 11.10 -27.62 -45.54
CA GLY A 319 10.90 -26.65 -44.48
C GLY A 319 10.01 -27.14 -43.35
N LYS A 320 9.75 -28.44 -43.30
CA LYS A 320 8.94 -29.07 -42.25
C LYS A 320 9.78 -29.96 -41.35
N LEU A 321 9.35 -30.09 -40.11
CA LEU A 321 9.96 -31.03 -39.18
C LEU A 321 9.92 -32.45 -39.75
N VAL A 322 11.04 -33.15 -39.65
CA VAL A 322 11.15 -34.56 -40.01
C VAL A 322 10.23 -35.39 -39.11
N ALA A 323 9.57 -36.38 -39.72
CA ALA A 323 8.63 -37.22 -38.99
C ALA A 323 9.28 -37.87 -37.75
N GLY A 324 8.64 -37.72 -36.61
CA GLY A 324 9.13 -38.22 -35.32
C GLY A 324 10.11 -37.31 -34.58
N ALA A 325 10.60 -36.25 -35.20
CA ALA A 325 11.44 -35.26 -34.49
C ALA A 325 10.61 -34.54 -33.41
N ARG A 326 11.09 -34.61 -32.18
CA ARG A 326 10.49 -33.90 -31.02
C ARG A 326 11.61 -33.34 -30.17
N PRO A 327 11.47 -32.13 -29.66
CA PRO A 327 12.49 -31.56 -28.78
C PRO A 327 12.56 -32.34 -27.45
N LEU A 328 13.76 -32.66 -27.04
CA LEU A 328 14.06 -33.37 -25.80
C LEU A 328 13.86 -32.48 -24.56
N TRP A 329 13.91 -31.16 -24.77
CA TRP A 329 13.64 -30.16 -23.74
C TRP A 329 12.99 -28.93 -24.35
N ASN A 330 12.28 -28.19 -23.50
CA ASN A 330 11.73 -26.88 -23.81
C ASN A 330 11.71 -26.08 -22.50
N SER A 331 12.71 -25.25 -22.28
CA SER A 331 12.88 -24.48 -21.03
C SER A 331 11.92 -23.31 -20.96
N ASP A 332 11.19 -23.18 -19.86
CA ASP A 332 10.41 -21.98 -19.58
C ASP A 332 11.26 -20.95 -18.84
N TRP A 333 11.89 -20.07 -19.60
CA TRP A 333 12.68 -18.98 -19.07
C TRP A 333 11.86 -17.94 -18.32
N SER A 334 10.57 -17.77 -18.67
CA SER A 334 9.73 -16.83 -17.93
C SER A 334 9.42 -17.32 -16.53
N ASP A 335 9.06 -18.60 -16.40
CA ASP A 335 8.80 -19.21 -15.10
C ASP A 335 10.06 -19.21 -14.23
N ALA A 336 11.22 -19.50 -14.83
CA ALA A 336 12.51 -19.48 -14.12
C ALA A 336 12.95 -18.09 -13.66
N MET A 337 12.39 -17.02 -14.23
CA MET A 337 12.64 -15.63 -13.84
C MET A 337 11.62 -15.11 -12.82
N GLU A 338 10.68 -15.93 -12.38
CA GLU A 338 9.66 -15.58 -11.39
C GLU A 338 9.92 -16.31 -10.07
N GLN A 339 9.47 -15.69 -9.00
CA GLN A 339 9.49 -16.25 -7.65
C GLN A 339 8.13 -16.15 -6.99
N GLN A 340 7.94 -16.87 -5.89
CA GLN A 340 6.76 -16.70 -5.06
C GLN A 340 6.75 -15.32 -4.43
N ALA A 341 5.84 -14.48 -4.86
CA ALA A 341 5.69 -13.11 -4.37
C ALA A 341 4.83 -13.11 -3.09
N LEU A 342 5.47 -13.35 -1.95
CA LEU A 342 4.84 -13.35 -0.64
C LEU A 342 4.98 -11.97 0.02
N ARG A 343 3.85 -11.48 0.56
CA ARG A 343 3.78 -10.26 1.36
C ARG A 343 3.41 -10.61 2.79
N THR A 344 4.21 -10.12 3.73
CA THR A 344 3.94 -10.20 5.17
C THR A 344 3.99 -8.81 5.76
N GLU A 345 2.96 -8.46 6.52
CA GLU A 345 2.87 -7.16 7.18
C GLU A 345 2.39 -7.33 8.61
N LEU A 346 3.08 -6.67 9.54
CA LEU A 346 2.73 -6.62 10.94
C LEU A 346 2.75 -5.17 11.42
N ASN A 347 1.64 -4.68 11.94
CA ASN A 347 1.52 -3.34 12.49
C ASN A 347 0.96 -3.42 13.93
N LEU A 348 1.64 -2.76 14.83
CA LEU A 348 1.23 -2.55 16.22
C LEU A 348 1.03 -1.06 16.45
N SER A 349 -0.08 -0.66 17.03
CA SER A 349 -0.28 0.73 17.46
C SER A 349 -0.95 0.80 18.82
N VAL A 350 -0.61 1.86 19.54
CA VAL A 350 -1.18 2.22 20.84
C VAL A 350 -1.58 3.67 20.79
N SER A 351 -2.84 3.97 21.04
CA SER A 351 -3.36 5.34 21.06
C SER A 351 -4.22 5.56 22.29
N GLY A 352 -4.26 6.80 22.76
CA GLY A 352 -5.09 7.18 23.90
C GLY A 352 -4.85 8.62 24.30
N GLY A 353 -5.52 9.05 25.37
CA GLY A 353 -5.33 10.39 25.89
C GLY A 353 -6.12 10.66 27.17
N GLY A 354 -5.56 11.52 27.99
CA GLY A 354 -6.23 12.12 29.14
C GLY A 354 -6.91 13.44 28.76
N LYS A 355 -7.19 14.26 29.76
CA LYS A 355 -7.78 15.61 29.57
C LYS A 355 -6.84 16.55 28.81
N ALA A 356 -5.54 16.49 29.14
CA ALA A 356 -4.53 17.42 28.63
C ALA A 356 -3.55 16.77 27.61
N ASN A 357 -3.46 15.44 27.56
CA ASN A 357 -2.45 14.75 26.77
C ASN A 357 -3.09 13.77 25.82
N GLN A 358 -2.56 13.69 24.60
CA GLN A 358 -2.92 12.71 23.58
C GLN A 358 -1.64 12.05 23.08
N TYR A 359 -1.69 10.77 22.82
CA TYR A 359 -0.54 10.04 22.29
C TYR A 359 -0.95 8.97 21.29
N PHE A 360 -0.09 8.78 20.32
CA PHE A 360 -0.14 7.68 19.36
C PHE A 360 1.29 7.15 19.16
N PHE A 361 1.45 5.85 19.32
CA PHE A 361 2.69 5.13 19.02
C PHE A 361 2.39 4.02 18.05
N SER A 362 3.27 3.81 17.08
CA SER A 362 3.18 2.66 16.18
C SER A 362 4.54 2.06 15.88
N ALA A 363 4.53 0.77 15.60
CA ALA A 363 5.64 0.00 15.05
C ALA A 363 5.12 -0.88 13.93
N GLY A 364 5.77 -0.84 12.77
CA GLY A 364 5.38 -1.60 11.60
C GLY A 364 6.55 -2.33 10.97
N TYR A 365 6.27 -3.52 10.46
CA TYR A 365 7.17 -4.31 9.64
C TYR A 365 6.45 -4.77 8.39
N LEU A 366 7.07 -4.57 7.24
CA LEU A 366 6.62 -5.01 5.94
C LEU A 366 7.74 -5.79 5.25
N ASN A 367 7.42 -6.96 4.72
CA ASN A 367 8.25 -7.70 3.78
C ASN A 367 7.40 -8.06 2.58
N ASP A 368 7.70 -7.46 1.43
CA ASP A 368 6.94 -7.57 0.19
C ASP A 368 7.86 -8.07 -0.92
N LYS A 369 7.76 -9.38 -1.24
CA LYS A 369 8.51 -9.97 -2.35
C LYS A 369 7.79 -9.71 -3.66
N GLY A 370 8.55 -9.30 -4.68
CA GLY A 370 8.03 -9.13 -6.03
C GLY A 370 7.95 -10.43 -6.81
N ILE A 371 7.24 -10.42 -7.93
CA ILE A 371 7.11 -11.58 -8.83
C ILE A 371 8.44 -11.88 -9.53
N ALA A 372 9.18 -10.83 -9.92
CA ALA A 372 10.48 -11.01 -10.55
C ALA A 372 11.49 -11.58 -9.56
N LEU A 373 12.29 -12.55 -10.01
CA LEU A 373 13.32 -13.20 -9.22
C LEU A 373 14.23 -12.15 -8.54
N GLU A 374 14.55 -12.36 -7.24
CA GLU A 374 15.35 -11.47 -6.41
C GLU A 374 14.79 -10.04 -6.23
N SER A 375 13.55 -9.76 -6.61
CA SER A 375 12.92 -8.48 -6.32
C SER A 375 12.20 -8.51 -4.97
N GLY A 376 12.34 -7.43 -4.20
CA GLY A 376 11.67 -7.33 -2.92
C GLY A 376 11.83 -5.98 -2.25
N TYR A 377 11.01 -5.74 -1.25
CA TYR A 377 11.03 -4.54 -0.43
C TYR A 377 10.74 -4.88 1.02
N GLN A 378 11.58 -4.40 1.92
CA GLN A 378 11.38 -4.52 3.35
C GLN A 378 11.33 -3.13 3.95
N ARG A 379 10.47 -2.93 4.94
CA ARG A 379 10.38 -1.68 5.68
C ARG A 379 10.10 -1.98 7.15
N PHE A 380 10.87 -1.36 8.01
CA PHE A 380 10.60 -1.21 9.43
C PHE A 380 10.34 0.25 9.73
N ASN A 381 9.28 0.57 10.45
CA ASN A 381 8.95 1.93 10.81
C ASN A 381 8.48 2.05 12.25
N LEU A 382 8.81 3.18 12.85
CA LEU A 382 8.36 3.60 14.17
C LEU A 382 7.77 5.00 14.06
N ARG A 383 6.70 5.28 14.80
CA ARG A 383 6.11 6.61 14.93
C ARG A 383 5.70 6.89 16.35
N SER A 384 5.88 8.14 16.77
CA SER A 384 5.44 8.67 18.05
C SER A 384 4.85 10.05 17.84
N ASN A 385 3.57 10.22 18.09
CA ASN A 385 2.87 11.50 18.05
C ASN A 385 2.33 11.79 19.45
N ILE A 386 2.80 12.87 20.05
CA ILE A 386 2.39 13.29 21.38
C ILE A 386 1.96 14.75 21.31
N THR A 387 0.81 15.05 21.84
CA THR A 387 0.30 16.42 21.96
C THR A 387 -0.14 16.65 23.40
N SER A 388 0.22 17.80 23.95
CA SER A 388 -0.08 18.17 25.33
C SER A 388 -0.62 19.60 25.41
N GLU A 389 -1.69 19.79 26.14
CA GLU A 389 -2.18 21.09 26.62
C GLU A 389 -1.48 21.39 27.96
N MET A 390 -0.31 22.07 27.88
CA MET A 390 0.56 22.34 29.02
C MET A 390 -0.12 23.27 30.02
N THR A 391 -0.87 24.23 29.48
CA THR A 391 -1.70 25.17 30.24
C THR A 391 -2.98 25.48 29.44
N SER A 392 -3.91 26.25 30.01
CA SER A 392 -5.14 26.67 29.30
C SER A 392 -4.87 27.52 28.05
N TRP A 393 -3.69 28.13 27.96
CA TRP A 393 -3.30 28.99 26.84
C TRP A 393 -2.14 28.47 26.01
N LEU A 394 -1.43 27.39 26.43
CA LEU A 394 -0.26 26.85 25.77
C LEU A 394 -0.45 25.36 25.46
N LYS A 395 -0.39 25.02 24.16
CA LYS A 395 -0.40 23.66 23.63
C LYS A 395 0.89 23.38 22.88
N GLY A 396 1.43 22.18 23.01
CA GLY A 396 2.61 21.76 22.27
C GLY A 396 2.51 20.31 21.81
N GLY A 397 3.32 19.96 20.83
CA GLY A 397 3.36 18.59 20.33
C GLY A 397 4.69 18.23 19.71
N VAL A 398 4.96 16.93 19.70
CA VAL A 398 6.14 16.31 19.11
C VAL A 398 5.69 15.11 18.30
N ASN A 399 6.03 15.09 17.02
CA ASN A 399 5.84 13.97 16.11
C ASN A 399 7.22 13.51 15.65
N LEU A 400 7.57 12.28 15.98
CA LEU A 400 8.81 11.64 15.56
C LEU A 400 8.49 10.43 14.71
N SER A 401 9.22 10.22 13.64
CA SER A 401 9.15 9.00 12.85
C SER A 401 10.54 8.54 12.44
N PHE A 402 10.69 7.23 12.42
CA PHE A 402 11.85 6.53 11.89
C PHE A 402 11.38 5.49 10.88
N ALA A 403 12.07 5.38 9.76
CA ALA A 403 11.87 4.32 8.80
C ALA A 403 13.22 3.81 8.29
N HIS A 404 13.40 2.51 8.35
CA HIS A 404 14.47 1.79 7.64
C HIS A 404 13.84 0.98 6.53
N SER A 405 14.31 1.15 5.30
CA SER A 405 13.84 0.36 4.18
C SER A 405 15.00 -0.21 3.37
N MET A 406 14.80 -1.42 2.87
CA MET A 406 15.70 -2.12 1.98
C MET A 406 14.92 -2.60 0.77
N GLN A 407 15.39 -2.23 -0.41
CA GLN A 407 14.83 -2.66 -1.68
C GLN A 407 15.86 -3.48 -2.43
N ASN A 408 15.53 -4.73 -2.74
CA ASN A 408 16.29 -5.55 -3.65
C ASN A 408 15.80 -5.24 -5.07
N TYR A 409 16.72 -4.75 -5.88
CA TYR A 409 16.43 -4.27 -7.21
C TYR A 409 17.20 -5.13 -8.23
N PRO A 410 16.62 -6.25 -8.73
CA PRO A 410 17.26 -7.02 -9.77
C PRO A 410 17.45 -6.09 -10.95
N VAL A 411 18.67 -6.01 -11.43
CA VAL A 411 19.20 -5.03 -12.37
C VAL A 411 18.16 -4.59 -13.39
N SER A 412 17.72 -3.35 -13.27
CA SER A 412 16.85 -2.70 -14.24
C SER A 412 17.70 -1.82 -15.12
N SER A 413 18.31 -2.38 -16.13
CA SER A 413 18.78 -1.56 -17.24
C SER A 413 17.80 -1.73 -18.40
N ASP A 414 17.80 -0.76 -19.31
CA ASP A 414 17.09 -0.87 -20.59
C ASP A 414 17.67 -1.97 -21.51
N SER A 415 18.72 -2.65 -21.03
CA SER A 415 19.39 -3.73 -21.73
C SER A 415 18.54 -5.01 -21.70
N LYS A 416 18.35 -5.63 -22.86
CA LYS A 416 17.67 -6.93 -22.99
C LYS A 416 18.28 -8.02 -22.11
N THR A 417 19.54 -7.90 -21.77
CA THR A 417 20.33 -8.89 -21.04
C THR A 417 20.27 -8.74 -19.52
N SER A 418 19.79 -7.62 -19.02
CA SER A 418 19.75 -7.33 -17.59
C SER A 418 18.33 -7.11 -17.04
N ASN A 419 17.34 -7.00 -17.92
CA ASN A 419 15.95 -6.92 -17.51
C ASN A 419 15.36 -8.33 -17.41
N VAL A 420 15.07 -8.78 -16.20
CA VAL A 420 14.57 -10.13 -15.87
C VAL A 420 13.36 -10.52 -16.70
N ILE A 421 12.39 -9.62 -16.84
CA ILE A 421 11.15 -9.88 -17.59
C ILE A 421 11.43 -9.97 -19.09
N THR A 422 12.25 -9.04 -19.62
CA THR A 422 12.61 -9.03 -21.04
C THR A 422 13.44 -10.26 -21.40
N ALA A 423 14.40 -10.65 -20.57
CA ALA A 423 15.21 -11.84 -20.75
C ALA A 423 14.32 -13.10 -20.77
N GLY A 424 13.45 -13.25 -19.78
CA GLY A 424 12.50 -14.35 -19.72
C GLY A 424 11.61 -14.44 -20.96
N ARG A 425 11.18 -13.31 -21.54
CA ARG A 425 10.34 -13.26 -22.74
C ARG A 425 11.09 -13.50 -24.06
N THR A 426 12.35 -13.12 -24.12
CA THR A 426 13.12 -13.17 -25.37
C THR A 426 13.93 -14.45 -25.55
N MET A 427 14.23 -15.16 -24.43
CA MET A 427 14.97 -16.43 -24.52
C MET A 427 14.07 -17.54 -25.07
N PRO A 428 14.50 -18.19 -26.20
CA PRO A 428 13.77 -19.33 -26.74
C PRO A 428 13.90 -20.56 -25.84
N GLY A 429 12.87 -21.39 -25.79
CA GLY A 429 12.83 -22.58 -24.94
C GLY A 429 13.83 -23.69 -25.35
N PHE A 430 14.32 -23.67 -26.58
CA PHE A 430 15.36 -24.60 -27.02
C PHE A 430 16.76 -24.30 -26.45
N TYR A 431 17.02 -23.11 -25.91
CA TYR A 431 18.18 -22.88 -25.09
C TYR A 431 17.89 -23.36 -23.66
N PRO A 432 18.61 -24.38 -23.19
CA PRO A 432 18.32 -24.93 -21.87
C PRO A 432 18.78 -23.98 -20.75
N ILE A 433 18.08 -24.03 -19.60
CA ILE A 433 18.49 -23.33 -18.37
C ILE A 433 19.63 -24.10 -17.67
N TYR A 434 19.57 -25.42 -17.75
CA TYR A 434 20.58 -26.33 -17.19
C TYR A 434 21.25 -27.09 -18.30
N GLU A 435 22.52 -27.48 -18.09
CA GLU A 435 23.22 -28.32 -19.08
C GLU A 435 22.52 -29.65 -19.28
N MET A 436 22.40 -30.03 -20.57
CA MET A 436 21.68 -31.23 -20.99
C MET A 436 22.64 -32.28 -21.56
N ASN A 437 22.37 -33.52 -21.24
CA ASN A 437 22.96 -34.67 -21.94
C ASN A 437 22.28 -34.85 -23.31
N THR A 438 22.89 -35.65 -24.17
CA THR A 438 22.39 -35.95 -25.53
C THR A 438 21.07 -36.71 -25.52
N ASP A 439 20.70 -37.34 -24.42
CA ASP A 439 19.43 -38.06 -24.21
C ASP A 439 18.31 -37.18 -23.67
N GLY A 440 18.61 -35.89 -23.35
CA GLY A 440 17.67 -34.95 -22.79
C GLY A 440 17.60 -34.96 -21.25
N SER A 441 18.44 -35.74 -20.59
CA SER A 441 18.59 -35.69 -19.14
C SER A 441 19.47 -34.52 -18.71
N TYR A 442 19.30 -34.04 -17.45
CA TYR A 442 20.14 -32.98 -16.88
C TYR A 442 21.55 -33.51 -16.56
N LYS A 443 22.56 -32.69 -16.86
CA LYS A 443 23.88 -32.92 -16.28
C LYS A 443 23.88 -32.49 -14.80
N LEU A 444 24.48 -33.33 -13.97
CA LEU A 444 24.59 -33.11 -12.53
C LEU A 444 26.05 -32.86 -12.16
N ASP A 445 26.26 -32.05 -11.13
CA ASP A 445 27.56 -31.88 -10.51
C ASP A 445 27.89 -33.03 -9.53
N GLU A 446 29.02 -32.94 -8.84
CA GLU A 446 29.49 -33.95 -7.86
C GLU A 446 28.52 -34.08 -6.66
N SER A 447 27.72 -33.07 -6.37
CA SER A 447 26.73 -33.06 -5.30
C SER A 447 25.37 -33.60 -5.73
N GLY A 448 25.19 -33.84 -7.03
CA GLY A 448 23.93 -34.27 -7.62
C GLY A 448 23.00 -33.11 -8.01
N ASP A 449 23.50 -31.88 -7.95
CA ASP A 449 22.74 -30.70 -8.36
C ASP A 449 22.85 -30.44 -9.87
N ARG A 450 21.81 -29.82 -10.45
CA ARG A 450 21.80 -29.48 -11.87
C ARG A 450 22.80 -28.38 -12.18
N ILE A 451 23.63 -28.59 -13.21
CA ILE A 451 24.60 -27.58 -13.68
C ILE A 451 23.88 -26.57 -14.55
N TYR A 452 24.00 -25.27 -14.25
CA TYR A 452 23.44 -24.21 -15.08
C TYR A 452 24.16 -24.08 -16.42
N ASP A 453 23.40 -23.92 -17.51
CA ASP A 453 23.93 -23.69 -18.85
C ASP A 453 24.11 -22.19 -19.13
N PHE A 454 25.33 -21.70 -19.12
CA PHE A 454 25.66 -20.32 -19.48
C PHE A 454 25.66 -20.08 -20.99
N GLY A 455 25.53 -21.11 -21.81
CA GLY A 455 25.38 -20.99 -23.26
C GLY A 455 26.54 -20.28 -23.94
N SER A 456 27.79 -20.61 -23.55
CA SER A 456 29.01 -20.09 -24.19
C SER A 456 29.08 -20.42 -25.69
N TYR A 457 28.35 -21.43 -26.10
CA TYR A 457 28.23 -21.89 -27.48
C TYR A 457 27.21 -21.07 -28.31
N ARG A 458 26.34 -20.31 -27.68
CA ARG A 458 25.25 -19.60 -28.36
C ARG A 458 25.81 -18.55 -29.32
N PRO A 459 25.16 -18.34 -30.48
CA PRO A 459 25.58 -17.30 -31.41
C PRO A 459 25.59 -15.92 -30.78
N SER A 460 26.44 -15.04 -31.30
CA SER A 460 26.46 -13.62 -30.89
C SER A 460 25.06 -13.01 -30.99
N GLY A 461 24.66 -12.26 -29.95
CA GLY A 461 23.32 -11.68 -29.87
C GLY A 461 22.24 -12.61 -29.27
N SER A 462 22.56 -13.89 -29.00
CA SER A 462 21.67 -14.88 -28.40
C SER A 462 21.96 -15.10 -26.89
N MET A 463 22.38 -14.06 -26.18
CA MET A 463 22.70 -14.08 -24.75
C MET A 463 23.76 -15.15 -24.39
N ALA A 464 24.84 -15.25 -25.18
CA ALA A 464 25.99 -16.08 -24.87
C ALA A 464 26.60 -15.66 -23.53
N ASN A 465 27.07 -16.64 -22.74
CA ASN A 465 27.62 -16.46 -21.39
C ASN A 465 26.63 -15.90 -20.34
N TRP A 466 25.32 -15.99 -20.59
CA TRP A 466 24.29 -15.47 -19.69
C TRP A 466 23.34 -16.56 -19.20
N ASN A 467 23.13 -16.59 -17.89
CA ASN A 467 22.07 -17.36 -17.26
C ASN A 467 21.60 -16.58 -16.02
N LEU A 468 20.57 -15.75 -16.19
CA LEU A 468 20.06 -14.90 -15.11
C LEU A 468 19.54 -15.71 -13.91
N PRO A 469 18.78 -16.82 -14.06
CA PRO A 469 18.42 -17.68 -12.94
C PRO A 469 19.60 -18.16 -12.10
N ALA A 470 20.78 -18.33 -12.71
CA ALA A 470 21.99 -18.74 -12.02
C ALA A 470 22.72 -17.58 -11.35
N THR A 471 22.71 -16.40 -11.93
CA THR A 471 23.54 -15.27 -11.48
C THR A 471 22.81 -14.33 -10.52
N LEU A 472 21.51 -14.09 -10.72
CA LEU A 472 20.74 -13.16 -9.88
C LEU A 472 20.78 -13.48 -8.38
N PRO A 473 20.69 -14.76 -7.93
CA PRO A 473 20.80 -15.07 -6.50
C PRO A 473 22.19 -14.80 -5.92
N LEU A 474 23.22 -14.73 -6.78
CA LEU A 474 24.61 -14.48 -6.39
C LEU A 474 25.00 -13.00 -6.51
N ASP A 475 24.26 -12.25 -7.29
CA ASP A 475 24.41 -10.81 -7.45
C ASP A 475 23.62 -10.09 -6.35
N LYS A 476 24.05 -8.87 -6.01
CA LYS A 476 23.32 -8.02 -5.08
C LYS A 476 23.11 -6.66 -5.69
N SER A 477 21.88 -6.19 -5.66
CA SER A 477 21.54 -4.81 -5.97
C SER A 477 20.56 -4.34 -4.89
N GLU A 478 21.12 -3.79 -3.83
CA GLU A 478 20.41 -3.40 -2.63
C GLU A 478 20.41 -1.87 -2.50
N ARG A 479 19.25 -1.32 -2.25
CA ARG A 479 19.07 0.11 -1.93
C ARG A 479 18.49 0.22 -0.55
N MET A 480 19.30 0.69 0.38
CA MET A 480 18.93 0.91 1.75
C MET A 480 18.67 2.39 1.98
N LYS A 481 17.67 2.68 2.77
CA LYS A 481 17.30 4.04 3.13
C LYS A 481 16.91 4.09 4.59
N ASP A 482 17.58 4.98 5.32
CA ASP A 482 17.22 5.37 6.68
C ASP A 482 16.64 6.77 6.66
N GLU A 483 15.50 6.96 7.29
CA GLU A 483 14.81 8.24 7.35
C GLU A 483 14.35 8.51 8.78
N VAL A 484 14.77 9.66 9.31
CA VAL A 484 14.33 10.17 10.60
C VAL A 484 13.67 11.51 10.38
N SER A 485 12.44 11.65 10.78
CA SER A 485 11.69 12.90 10.70
C SER A 485 11.23 13.33 12.08
N GLY A 486 11.44 14.59 12.40
CA GLY A 486 10.97 15.20 13.63
C GLY A 486 10.19 16.49 13.35
N ARG A 487 9.04 16.62 13.98
CA ARG A 487 8.19 17.81 13.89
C ARG A 487 7.73 18.19 15.30
N THR A 488 8.02 19.42 15.68
CA THR A 488 7.60 19.96 16.97
C THR A 488 6.83 21.24 16.74
N PHE A 489 5.86 21.51 17.57
CA PHE A 489 5.13 22.77 17.54
C PHE A 489 4.79 23.26 18.95
N LEU A 490 4.68 24.58 19.07
CA LEU A 490 4.09 25.27 20.20
C LEU A 490 3.01 26.22 19.69
N GLU A 491 1.84 26.16 20.28
CA GLU A 491 0.68 27.01 19.98
C GLU A 491 0.25 27.72 21.27
N ALA A 492 0.29 29.03 21.23
CA ALA A 492 -0.15 29.89 22.32
C ALA A 492 -1.43 30.62 21.92
N THR A 493 -2.47 30.50 22.73
CA THR A 493 -3.69 31.31 22.62
C THR A 493 -3.47 32.61 23.38
N ILE A 494 -3.27 33.72 22.65
CA ILE A 494 -2.96 35.03 23.24
C ILE A 494 -4.23 35.65 23.80
N ILE A 495 -5.29 35.66 23.02
CA ILE A 495 -6.65 36.05 23.39
C ILE A 495 -7.62 35.15 22.60
N GLU A 496 -8.90 35.19 22.95
CA GLU A 496 -9.93 34.48 22.17
C GLU A 496 -9.91 34.94 20.70
N GLY A 497 -9.76 33.99 19.78
CA GLY A 497 -9.67 34.26 18.31
C GLY A 497 -8.25 34.57 17.80
N LEU A 498 -7.24 34.76 18.68
CA LEU A 498 -5.84 34.99 18.25
C LEU A 498 -4.90 33.93 18.81
N LYS A 499 -4.32 33.13 17.91
CA LYS A 499 -3.34 32.12 18.26
C LYS A 499 -2.00 32.39 17.58
N PHE A 500 -0.93 32.15 18.29
CA PHE A 500 0.43 32.14 17.77
C PHE A 500 0.94 30.70 17.74
N LYS A 501 1.38 30.23 16.58
CA LYS A 501 1.95 28.88 16.42
C LYS A 501 3.34 28.97 15.81
N THR A 502 4.30 28.32 16.44
CA THR A 502 5.64 28.11 15.90
C THR A 502 5.92 26.62 15.78
N SER A 503 6.69 26.23 14.77
CA SER A 503 7.07 24.83 14.56
C SER A 503 8.53 24.73 14.14
N PHE A 504 9.17 23.68 14.62
CA PHE A 504 10.52 23.28 14.20
C PHE A 504 10.44 21.88 13.59
N ASN A 505 11.07 21.69 12.43
CA ASN A 505 11.00 20.44 11.69
C ASN A 505 12.36 20.10 11.13
N PHE A 506 12.66 18.79 11.08
CA PHE A 506 13.83 18.27 10.42
C PHE A 506 13.52 16.93 9.77
N ASP A 507 14.17 16.66 8.64
CA ASP A 507 14.18 15.37 7.94
C ASP A 507 15.64 15.00 7.66
N LEU A 508 16.06 13.84 8.16
CA LEU A 508 17.39 13.27 7.92
C LEU A 508 17.21 12.03 7.06
N ILE A 509 17.87 12.00 5.93
CA ILE A 509 17.77 10.90 4.98
C ILE A 509 19.17 10.40 4.63
N ASN A 510 19.41 9.12 4.84
CA ASN A 510 20.63 8.44 4.46
C ASN A 510 20.31 7.38 3.40
N TYR A 511 21.00 7.44 2.26
CA TYR A 511 20.92 6.43 1.21
C TYR A 511 22.22 5.65 1.12
N ASN A 512 22.08 4.33 1.05
CA ASN A 512 23.19 3.44 0.80
C ASN A 512 22.79 2.47 -0.32
N THR A 513 23.58 2.42 -1.37
CA THR A 513 23.37 1.51 -2.50
C THR A 513 24.53 0.54 -2.57
N LEU A 514 24.24 -0.74 -2.63
CA LEU A 514 25.21 -1.81 -2.82
C LEU A 514 24.87 -2.54 -4.12
N ASP A 515 25.74 -2.41 -5.12
CA ASP A 515 25.70 -3.22 -6.33
C ASP A 515 26.93 -4.15 -6.34
N TYR A 516 26.68 -5.43 -6.31
CA TYR A 516 27.69 -6.49 -6.37
C TYR A 516 27.33 -7.45 -7.50
N THR A 517 28.26 -7.67 -8.41
CA THR A 517 28.14 -8.66 -9.47
C THR A 517 29.17 -9.77 -9.26
N ASN A 518 28.72 -11.01 -9.28
CA ASN A 518 29.54 -12.17 -9.02
C ASN A 518 30.65 -12.29 -10.10
N PRO A 519 31.96 -12.31 -9.69
CA PRO A 519 33.07 -12.36 -10.65
C PRO A 519 33.32 -13.72 -11.27
N LYS A 520 32.69 -14.77 -10.76
CA LYS A 520 32.96 -16.16 -11.20
C LYS A 520 32.02 -16.64 -12.28
N LEU A 521 30.84 -16.01 -12.40
CA LEU A 521 29.78 -16.46 -13.28
C LEU A 521 29.22 -15.30 -14.13
N GLY A 522 28.71 -15.64 -15.29
CA GLY A 522 28.07 -14.68 -16.19
C GLY A 522 29.04 -13.68 -16.83
N PRO A 523 28.52 -12.54 -17.32
CA PRO A 523 29.31 -11.55 -18.07
C PRO A 523 30.44 -10.90 -17.28
N ALA A 524 30.31 -10.83 -15.96
CA ALA A 524 31.33 -10.27 -15.11
C ALA A 524 32.62 -11.09 -15.06
N LYS A 525 32.54 -12.38 -15.39
CA LYS A 525 33.71 -13.27 -15.52
C LYS A 525 34.69 -12.80 -16.59
N GLU A 526 34.19 -12.30 -17.72
CA GLU A 526 35.02 -11.80 -18.83
C GLU A 526 35.68 -10.46 -18.51
N ASN A 527 35.06 -9.66 -17.65
CA ASN A 527 35.53 -8.32 -17.28
C ASN A 527 36.33 -8.30 -15.95
N GLY A 528 36.74 -9.46 -15.42
CA GLY A 528 37.51 -9.54 -14.17
C GLY A 528 36.68 -9.33 -12.91
N GLY A 529 35.37 -9.30 -13.01
CA GLY A 529 34.41 -9.10 -11.91
C GLY A 529 34.56 -7.74 -11.22
N GLY A 530 33.49 -7.15 -10.81
CA GLY A 530 33.53 -5.86 -10.18
C GLY A 530 32.56 -5.72 -9.02
N VAL A 531 33.08 -5.18 -7.93
CA VAL A 531 32.27 -4.53 -6.91
C VAL A 531 32.17 -3.06 -7.33
N SER A 532 31.05 -2.61 -7.86
CA SER A 532 30.77 -1.18 -7.89
C SER A 532 29.99 -0.84 -6.62
N ARG A 533 30.69 -0.36 -5.63
CA ARG A 533 30.10 0.22 -4.44
C ARG A 533 29.91 1.70 -4.70
N ILE A 534 28.70 2.10 -5.02
CA ILE A 534 28.35 3.52 -5.04
C ILE A 534 27.71 3.82 -3.67
N GLN A 535 28.52 4.29 -2.77
CA GLN A 535 28.07 4.88 -1.52
C GLN A 535 27.78 6.36 -1.83
N LEU A 536 26.57 6.67 -2.25
CA LEU A 536 26.07 8.03 -2.32
C LEU A 536 25.66 8.42 -0.89
N GLN A 537 26.62 8.84 -0.09
CA GLN A 537 26.31 9.73 1.02
C GLN A 537 25.86 11.04 0.40
N HIS A 538 24.56 11.25 0.30
CA HIS A 538 24.08 12.61 0.17
C HIS A 538 24.47 13.34 1.44
N PRO A 539 25.25 14.45 1.35
CA PRO A 539 25.53 15.24 2.51
C PRO A 539 24.17 15.63 3.10
N GLN A 540 24.07 15.44 4.41
CA GLN A 540 23.00 15.97 5.22
C GLN A 540 22.68 17.38 4.75
N ARG A 541 21.61 17.59 4.02
CA ARG A 541 20.94 18.86 4.03
C ARG A 541 20.23 18.91 5.35
N ILE A 542 20.95 19.30 6.38
CA ILE A 542 20.35 20.07 7.44
C ILE A 542 19.78 21.27 6.69
N GLN A 543 18.52 21.23 6.34
CA GLN A 543 17.82 22.45 6.05
C GLN A 543 17.68 23.12 7.44
N GLU A 544 18.74 23.81 7.86
CA GLU A 544 18.54 25.04 8.60
C GLU A 544 17.68 25.89 7.66
N LYS A 545 16.39 25.62 7.66
CA LYS A 545 15.46 26.67 7.34
C LYS A 545 15.68 27.67 8.44
N GLU A 546 16.29 28.80 8.06
CA GLU A 546 16.13 30.04 8.75
C GLU A 546 14.83 30.00 9.54
N ILE A 547 14.93 30.42 10.79
CA ILE A 547 13.79 30.85 11.58
C ILE A 547 13.15 31.96 10.75
N ILE A 548 12.38 31.58 9.74
CA ILE A 548 11.42 32.51 9.18
C ILE A 548 10.42 32.60 10.32
N PRO A 549 10.29 33.76 10.98
CA PRO A 549 9.17 33.99 11.85
C PRO A 549 7.96 33.78 10.95
N GLN A 550 7.38 32.56 11.01
CA GLN A 550 6.20 32.29 10.23
C GLN A 550 5.13 33.20 10.80
N LYS A 551 4.70 34.07 9.91
CA LYS A 551 3.55 34.95 9.99
C LYS A 551 2.66 34.65 11.17
N LEU A 552 2.44 35.70 11.94
CA LEU A 552 1.22 35.83 12.75
C LEU A 552 0.05 35.32 11.89
N GLU A 553 -0.43 34.12 12.14
CA GLU A 553 -1.67 33.65 11.54
C GLU A 553 -2.79 34.37 12.28
N ILE A 554 -3.22 35.46 11.70
CA ILE A 554 -4.50 36.11 12.04
C ILE A 554 -5.58 35.23 11.43
N ILE A 555 -5.91 34.13 12.12
CA ILE A 555 -7.05 33.30 11.74
C ILE A 555 -8.30 33.96 12.34
N ASN A 556 -9.14 34.50 11.45
CA ASN A 556 -10.48 34.99 11.68
C ASN A 556 -10.67 36.29 12.49
N LEU A 557 -10.24 37.40 11.93
CA LEU A 557 -10.81 38.72 12.32
C LEU A 557 -12.03 39.12 11.45
N PHE A 558 -12.51 38.25 10.56
CA PHE A 558 -13.59 38.58 9.61
C PHE A 558 -14.93 37.91 9.89
N ALA A 559 -15.13 37.30 11.03
CA ALA A 559 -16.44 36.77 11.41
C ALA A 559 -17.38 37.75 12.09
N ASN A 560 -16.97 39.02 12.28
CA ASN A 560 -17.86 40.03 12.84
C ASN A 560 -17.65 41.39 12.15
N PRO A 561 -18.62 41.87 11.35
CA PRO A 561 -18.47 43.10 10.56
C PRO A 561 -18.44 44.42 11.36
N LYS A 562 -18.33 44.38 12.67
CA LYS A 562 -18.33 45.58 13.52
C LYS A 562 -16.96 46.04 14.01
N ASN A 563 -15.86 45.34 13.72
CA ASN A 563 -14.54 45.76 14.15
C ASN A 563 -13.58 45.89 12.93
N LEU A 564 -13.75 46.99 12.21
CA LEU A 564 -12.72 47.46 11.26
C LEU A 564 -11.65 48.19 12.06
N CYS A 565 -10.51 47.59 12.32
CA CYS A 565 -9.29 48.31 12.69
C CYS A 565 -8.19 47.97 11.71
N THR A 566 -7.74 48.97 11.01
CA THR A 566 -6.62 49.03 10.10
C THR A 566 -5.33 48.68 10.85
N PHE A 567 -4.62 47.61 10.43
CA PHE A 567 -3.25 47.40 10.90
C PHE A 567 -2.28 47.54 9.76
N ALA A 568 -1.33 48.41 9.99
CA ALA A 568 -0.22 48.73 9.12
C ALA A 568 0.79 47.56 9.07
N THR A 569 1.33 47.37 7.88
CA THR A 569 2.49 46.54 7.50
C THR A 569 3.73 46.87 8.33
N PHE A 570 4.36 45.86 8.90
CA PHE A 570 5.80 45.77 9.10
C PHE A 570 6.30 44.43 8.67
#